data_0ad4b2a0b5cb4deb737cd9ceacc101ff
#
_entry.id   0ad4b2a0b5cb4deb737cd9ceacc101ff
#
_cell.length_a   1.000
_cell.length_b   1.000
_cell.length_c   1.000
_cell.angle_alpha   90.00
_cell.angle_beta   90.00
_cell.angle_gamma   90.00
#
_symmetry.space_group_name_H-M   'P 1'
#
loop_
_entity.id
_entity.type
_entity.pdbx_description
1 polymer ?
#
loop_
_entity_poly.entity_id
_entity_poly.type
_entity_poly.pdbx_seq_one_letter_code
_entity_poly.pdbx_strand_id
1 'polypeptide(L)'
;ASRMGVSLVNTFCGGDASKHVDANWEDAQKVWPAIIAHAREHGVKLAFENCPMIFSYDEWPGGHNIAYSPYVWRRILEAWGGDVGMNFDPSHLVWQMIDKERFIREFGASMLHVHAKDLMIDHDGLYERGILSAGIGWQVPRMPGLGDIDWSRIFSGLYRAGYDGPVIIEHEDRRFEGTDE
;
A
#
# COMPACT_ATOMS: atom_id res chain seq x y z
N ALA A 1 7.41 6.14 -18.76
CA ALA A 1 6.16 6.83 -18.42
C ALA A 1 6.02 8.09 -19.29
N SER A 2 6.85 9.12 -19.11
CA SER A 2 6.74 10.43 -19.78
C SER A 2 6.61 10.33 -21.31
N ARG A 3 7.47 9.53 -21.98
CA ARG A 3 7.39 9.31 -23.45
C ARG A 3 6.08 8.67 -23.93
N MET A 4 5.32 8.07 -23.02
CA MET A 4 4.01 7.45 -23.28
C MET A 4 2.84 8.38 -22.88
N GLY A 5 3.13 9.60 -22.46
CA GLY A 5 2.13 10.54 -21.93
C GLY A 5 1.60 10.17 -20.54
N VAL A 6 2.29 9.31 -19.81
CA VAL A 6 1.91 8.88 -18.46
C VAL A 6 2.65 9.72 -17.42
N SER A 7 1.88 10.40 -16.56
CA SER A 7 2.40 11.33 -15.53
C SER A 7 2.45 10.74 -14.12
N LEU A 8 2.05 9.49 -13.93
CA LEU A 8 2.06 8.79 -12.64
C LEU A 8 2.68 7.40 -12.80
N VAL A 9 3.57 7.04 -11.87
CA VAL A 9 4.15 5.69 -11.77
C VAL A 9 3.90 5.16 -10.38
N ASN A 10 3.22 4.02 -10.29
CA ASN A 10 3.07 3.27 -9.04
C ASN A 10 4.30 2.40 -8.83
N THR A 11 4.79 2.36 -7.60
CA THR A 11 5.97 1.57 -7.22
C THR A 11 5.96 1.31 -5.71
N PHE A 12 6.98 0.62 -5.23
CA PHE A 12 7.24 0.45 -3.80
C PHE A 12 8.42 1.32 -3.36
N CYS A 13 8.40 1.78 -2.12
CA CYS A 13 9.56 2.45 -1.54
C CYS A 13 10.75 1.50 -1.39
N GLY A 14 10.47 0.21 -1.30
CA GLY A 14 11.47 -0.81 -1.08
C GLY A 14 11.89 -0.93 0.38
N GLY A 15 12.69 -1.93 0.66
CA GLY A 15 13.26 -2.21 1.99
C GLY A 15 14.03 -3.51 1.99
N ASP A 16 14.98 -3.60 2.90
CA ASP A 16 15.73 -4.81 3.23
C ASP A 16 15.05 -5.46 4.44
N ALA A 17 14.44 -6.63 4.23
CA ALA A 17 13.70 -7.35 5.27
C ALA A 17 14.55 -7.72 6.50
N SER A 18 15.87 -7.78 6.36
CA SER A 18 16.80 -8.03 7.45
C SER A 18 17.06 -6.82 8.35
N LYS A 19 16.61 -5.62 7.94
CA LYS A 19 16.84 -4.36 8.65
C LYS A 19 15.58 -3.86 9.33
N HIS A 20 15.77 -3.19 10.46
CA HIS A 20 14.70 -2.41 11.08
C HIS A 20 14.25 -1.24 10.19
N VAL A 21 13.00 -0.83 10.33
CA VAL A 21 12.39 0.23 9.51
C VAL A 21 13.17 1.53 9.51
N ASP A 22 13.79 1.92 10.63
CA ASP A 22 14.56 3.17 10.72
C ASP A 22 15.88 3.09 9.92
N ALA A 23 16.56 1.93 9.93
CA ALA A 23 17.75 1.73 9.10
C ALA A 23 17.40 1.71 7.60
N ASN A 24 16.28 1.09 7.25
CA ASN A 24 15.75 1.15 5.88
C ASN A 24 15.39 2.59 5.46
N TRP A 25 14.84 3.39 6.37
CA TRP A 25 14.54 4.79 6.10
C TRP A 25 15.82 5.62 5.79
N GLU A 26 16.91 5.38 6.54
CA GLU A 26 18.20 6.02 6.26
C GLU A 26 18.72 5.65 4.86
N ASP A 27 18.53 4.43 4.41
CA ASP A 27 18.91 4.00 3.07
C ASP A 27 17.98 4.59 2.00
N ALA A 28 16.69 4.64 2.24
CA ALA A 28 15.72 5.28 1.36
C ALA A 28 16.05 6.76 1.13
N GLN A 29 16.45 7.50 2.18
CA GLN A 29 16.87 8.90 2.06
C GLN A 29 18.12 9.10 1.21
N LYS A 30 18.97 8.10 1.03
CA LYS A 30 20.14 8.17 0.14
C LYS A 30 19.78 7.89 -1.32
N VAL A 31 18.80 7.00 -1.55
CA VAL A 31 18.48 6.49 -2.88
C VAL A 31 17.40 7.33 -3.57
N TRP A 32 16.28 7.59 -2.88
CA TRP A 32 15.10 8.19 -3.50
C TRP A 32 15.24 9.62 -4.00
N PRO A 33 16.01 10.54 -3.38
CA PRO A 33 16.09 11.93 -3.86
C PRO A 33 16.48 12.06 -5.32
N ALA A 34 17.44 11.25 -5.79
CA ALA A 34 17.88 11.29 -7.19
C ALA A 34 16.79 10.76 -8.15
N ILE A 35 16.08 9.69 -7.75
CA ILE A 35 14.98 9.10 -8.54
C ILE A 35 13.81 10.07 -8.62
N ILE A 36 13.43 10.70 -7.50
CA ILE A 36 12.34 11.67 -7.42
C ILE A 36 12.65 12.90 -8.27
N ALA A 37 13.88 13.43 -8.17
CA ALA A 37 14.31 14.55 -8.99
C ALA A 37 14.21 14.23 -10.49
N HIS A 38 14.68 13.06 -10.91
CA HIS A 38 14.56 12.60 -12.28
C HIS A 38 13.09 12.45 -12.73
N ALA A 39 12.24 11.87 -11.91
CA ALA A 39 10.81 11.76 -12.23
C ALA A 39 10.16 13.14 -12.41
N ARG A 40 10.45 14.09 -11.51
CA ARG A 40 9.97 15.47 -11.56
C ARG A 40 10.41 16.20 -12.83
N GLU A 41 11.68 16.07 -13.22
CA GLU A 41 12.23 16.65 -14.47
C GLU A 41 11.48 16.16 -15.72
N HIS A 42 10.87 14.98 -15.65
CA HIS A 42 10.10 14.39 -16.73
C HIS A 42 8.58 14.53 -16.56
N GLY A 43 8.13 15.35 -15.60
CA GLY A 43 6.71 15.58 -15.33
C GLY A 43 5.97 14.34 -14.80
N VAL A 44 6.69 13.46 -14.09
CA VAL A 44 6.14 12.23 -13.52
C VAL A 44 6.13 12.31 -12.00
N LYS A 45 4.99 12.00 -11.39
CA LYS A 45 4.86 11.75 -9.95
C LYS A 45 5.02 10.28 -9.64
N LEU A 46 5.47 9.98 -8.43
CA LEU A 46 5.60 8.62 -7.94
C LEU A 46 4.53 8.35 -6.89
N ALA A 47 3.86 7.21 -6.97
CA ALA A 47 2.93 6.75 -5.95
C ALA A 47 3.48 5.48 -5.32
N PHE A 48 3.83 5.54 -4.03
CA PHE A 48 4.27 4.36 -3.28
C PHE A 48 3.05 3.61 -2.76
N GLU A 49 3.06 2.30 -2.94
CA GLU A 49 2.02 1.45 -2.40
C GLU A 49 2.27 1.12 -0.94
N ASN A 50 1.20 0.99 -0.17
CA ASN A 50 1.25 0.64 1.25
C ASN A 50 1.28 -0.87 1.55
N CYS A 51 1.64 -1.70 0.57
CA CYS A 51 1.87 -3.13 0.76
C CYS A 51 3.19 -3.38 1.51
N PRO A 52 3.24 -4.10 2.63
CA PRO A 52 4.49 -4.44 3.32
C PRO A 52 5.40 -5.39 2.53
N MET A 53 4.85 -6.15 1.58
CA MET A 53 5.56 -7.16 0.79
C MET A 53 6.26 -8.20 1.65
N ILE A 54 5.46 -8.89 2.48
CA ILE A 54 5.90 -10.02 3.30
C ILE A 54 5.38 -11.30 2.65
N PHE A 55 6.27 -12.19 2.22
CA PHE A 55 5.94 -13.43 1.49
C PHE A 55 6.33 -14.70 2.26
N SER A 56 7.20 -14.59 3.27
CA SER A 56 7.66 -15.69 4.08
C SER A 56 7.92 -15.28 5.53
N TYR A 57 8.07 -16.27 6.42
CA TYR A 57 8.38 -16.02 7.82
C TYR A 57 9.74 -15.34 8.03
N ASP A 58 10.70 -15.56 7.13
CA ASP A 58 12.05 -15.01 7.22
C ASP A 58 12.08 -13.49 6.98
N GLU A 59 11.01 -12.93 6.42
CA GLU A 59 10.86 -11.51 6.12
C GLU A 59 10.22 -10.71 7.27
N TRP A 60 9.82 -11.38 8.33
CA TRP A 60 9.34 -10.71 9.53
C TRP A 60 10.50 -10.17 10.38
N PRO A 61 10.45 -8.95 10.92
CA PRO A 61 9.32 -8.04 10.93
C PRO A 61 9.31 -6.98 9.81
N GLY A 62 10.25 -6.97 8.89
CA GLY A 62 10.50 -5.83 8.01
C GLY A 62 9.70 -5.84 6.70
N GLY A 63 9.55 -6.99 6.04
CA GLY A 63 9.08 -7.04 4.66
C GLY A 63 10.02 -6.33 3.67
N HIS A 64 9.64 -6.31 2.40
CA HIS A 64 10.43 -5.71 1.33
C HIS A 64 9.99 -4.28 0.96
N ASN A 65 9.07 -3.69 1.71
CA ASN A 65 8.63 -2.31 1.50
C ASN A 65 8.35 -1.63 2.83
N ILE A 66 8.96 -0.47 3.06
CA ILE A 66 8.80 0.27 4.32
C ILE A 66 7.56 1.17 4.35
N ALA A 67 6.93 1.44 3.22
CA ALA A 67 5.82 2.39 3.11
C ALA A 67 4.47 1.81 3.60
N TYR A 68 4.45 0.95 4.61
CA TYR A 68 3.27 0.19 5.03
C TYR A 68 2.49 0.80 6.20
N SER A 69 3.04 1.76 6.91
CA SER A 69 2.42 2.27 8.15
C SER A 69 2.33 3.79 8.21
N PRO A 70 1.40 4.35 9.02
CA PRO A 70 1.32 5.79 9.24
C PRO A 70 2.62 6.41 9.73
N TYR A 71 3.41 5.67 10.52
CA TYR A 71 4.71 6.12 11.02
C TYR A 71 5.68 6.46 9.89
N VAL A 72 5.76 5.60 8.87
CA VAL A 72 6.65 5.84 7.72
C VAL A 72 6.03 6.84 6.75
N TRP A 73 4.71 6.79 6.54
CA TRP A 73 4.03 7.72 5.64
C TRP A 73 4.18 9.19 6.04
N ARG A 74 4.17 9.50 7.33
CA ARG A 74 4.46 10.87 7.79
C ARG A 74 5.86 11.31 7.36
N ARG A 75 6.86 10.45 7.50
CA ARG A 75 8.24 10.71 7.09
C ARG A 75 8.38 10.88 5.57
N ILE A 76 7.72 10.03 4.79
CA ILE A 76 7.71 10.11 3.32
C ILE A 76 7.15 11.46 2.88
N LEU A 77 6.00 11.85 3.41
CA LEU A 77 5.34 13.09 3.01
C LEU A 77 6.07 14.34 3.52
N GLU A 78 6.69 14.28 4.69
CA GLU A 78 7.56 15.35 5.20
C GLU A 78 8.79 15.55 4.31
N ALA A 79 9.42 14.45 3.89
CA ALA A 79 10.66 14.50 3.10
C ALA A 79 10.42 14.78 1.62
N TRP A 80 9.36 14.21 1.01
CA TRP A 80 9.16 14.15 -0.44
C TRP A 80 7.74 14.50 -0.90
N GLY A 81 6.88 14.97 -0.01
CA GLY A 81 5.50 15.36 -0.35
C GLY A 81 5.47 16.40 -1.47
N GLY A 82 4.50 16.23 -2.39
CA GLY A 82 4.38 17.03 -3.61
C GLY A 82 4.91 16.32 -4.86
N ASP A 83 6.05 15.63 -4.78
CA ASP A 83 6.61 14.80 -5.86
C ASP A 83 6.23 13.32 -5.68
N VAL A 84 6.05 12.89 -4.42
CA VAL A 84 5.65 11.53 -4.05
C VAL A 84 4.28 11.58 -3.37
N GLY A 85 3.43 10.63 -3.70
CA GLY A 85 2.17 10.38 -3.03
C GLY A 85 1.93 8.90 -2.82
N MET A 86 0.69 8.56 -2.52
CA MET A 86 0.32 7.20 -2.15
C MET A 86 -0.45 6.50 -3.27
N ASN A 87 -0.10 5.25 -3.54
CA ASN A 87 -1.00 4.27 -4.10
C ASN A 87 -1.66 3.54 -2.93
N PHE A 88 -2.91 3.87 -2.65
CA PHE A 88 -3.62 3.37 -1.47
C PHE A 88 -4.30 2.04 -1.76
N ASP A 89 -3.87 1.01 -1.03
CA ASP A 89 -4.53 -0.29 -1.00
C ASP A 89 -5.06 -0.58 0.41
N PRO A 90 -6.38 -0.52 0.62
CA PRO A 90 -6.97 -0.74 1.94
C PRO A 90 -6.84 -2.19 2.45
N SER A 91 -6.62 -3.18 1.57
CA SER A 91 -6.51 -4.58 1.95
C SER A 91 -5.35 -4.83 2.90
N HIS A 92 -4.22 -4.15 2.65
CA HIS A 92 -3.03 -4.27 3.50
C HIS A 92 -3.20 -3.66 4.89
N LEU A 93 -4.17 -2.76 5.09
CA LEU A 93 -4.49 -2.21 6.41
C LEU A 93 -5.37 -3.14 7.24
N VAL A 94 -6.17 -4.02 6.59
CA VAL A 94 -7.07 -4.97 7.27
C VAL A 94 -6.27 -5.90 8.18
N TRP A 95 -5.33 -6.64 7.60
CA TRP A 95 -4.56 -7.63 8.36
C TRP A 95 -3.51 -7.00 9.30
N GLN A 96 -3.09 -5.77 9.05
CA GLN A 96 -2.26 -5.00 9.97
C GLN A 96 -3.07 -4.33 11.10
N MET A 97 -4.40 -4.48 11.12
CA MET A 97 -5.30 -3.84 12.09
C MET A 97 -5.19 -2.32 12.12
N ILE A 98 -4.82 -1.69 10.99
CA ILE A 98 -4.74 -0.24 10.87
C ILE A 98 -6.13 0.29 10.48
N ASP A 99 -6.61 1.31 11.22
CA ASP A 99 -7.89 1.98 10.94
C ASP A 99 -7.85 2.67 9.57
N LYS A 100 -8.54 2.09 8.59
CA LYS A 100 -8.58 2.55 7.21
C LYS A 100 -9.22 3.95 7.06
N GLU A 101 -10.26 4.22 7.83
CA GLU A 101 -10.95 5.50 7.76
C GLU A 101 -10.09 6.62 8.36
N ARG A 102 -9.40 6.36 9.47
CA ARG A 102 -8.42 7.28 10.03
C ARG A 102 -7.27 7.51 9.06
N PHE A 103 -6.79 6.46 8.41
CA PHE A 103 -5.72 6.54 7.42
C PHE A 103 -6.11 7.45 6.24
N ILE A 104 -7.34 7.29 5.70
CA ILE A 104 -7.85 8.16 4.63
C ILE A 104 -7.99 9.61 5.13
N ARG A 105 -8.51 9.83 6.35
CA ARG A 105 -8.61 11.18 6.89
C ARG A 105 -7.26 11.89 7.03
N GLU A 106 -6.22 11.14 7.37
CA GLU A 106 -4.87 11.70 7.59
C GLU A 106 -4.11 11.90 6.28
N PHE A 107 -4.19 10.94 5.35
CA PHE A 107 -3.34 10.90 4.16
C PHE A 107 -4.07 11.10 2.83
N GLY A 108 -5.37 11.25 2.84
CA GLY A 108 -6.21 11.28 1.64
C GLY A 108 -5.80 12.34 0.61
N ALA A 109 -5.36 13.52 1.07
CA ALA A 109 -4.88 14.59 0.18
C ALA A 109 -3.56 14.22 -0.56
N SER A 110 -2.87 13.19 -0.11
CA SER A 110 -1.62 12.70 -0.72
C SER A 110 -1.82 11.41 -1.54
N MET A 111 -3.05 10.93 -1.65
CA MET A 111 -3.37 9.77 -2.48
C MET A 111 -3.40 10.17 -3.94
N LEU A 112 -2.62 9.49 -4.77
CA LEU A 112 -2.52 9.69 -6.21
C LEU A 112 -3.16 8.55 -7.00
N HIS A 113 -3.27 7.38 -6.37
CA HIS A 113 -3.82 6.17 -6.96
C HIS A 113 -4.49 5.33 -5.88
N VAL A 114 -5.47 4.51 -6.24
CA VAL A 114 -6.14 3.58 -5.32
C VAL A 114 -6.25 2.21 -5.98
N HIS A 115 -5.81 1.18 -5.27
CA HIS A 115 -6.12 -0.20 -5.58
C HIS A 115 -7.41 -0.61 -4.86
N ALA A 116 -8.39 -1.06 -5.64
CA ALA A 116 -9.57 -1.72 -5.10
C ALA A 116 -9.27 -3.21 -5.01
N LYS A 117 -8.66 -3.59 -3.89
CA LYS A 117 -8.41 -4.97 -3.48
C LYS A 117 -9.03 -5.21 -2.12
N ASP A 118 -9.75 -6.29 -1.96
CA ASP A 118 -10.34 -6.68 -0.70
C ASP A 118 -9.52 -7.78 -0.02
N LEU A 119 -9.79 -7.99 1.24
CA LEU A 119 -9.13 -9.00 2.04
C LEU A 119 -10.09 -9.49 3.12
N MET A 120 -10.09 -10.79 3.34
CA MET A 120 -10.80 -11.46 4.43
C MET A 120 -9.79 -12.02 5.43
N ILE A 121 -10.10 -11.91 6.71
CA ILE A 121 -9.35 -12.60 7.76
C ILE A 121 -9.93 -14.01 7.93
N ASP A 122 -9.12 -15.03 7.68
CA ASP A 122 -9.43 -16.39 8.09
C ASP A 122 -9.16 -16.53 9.59
N HIS A 123 -10.22 -16.50 10.39
CA HIS A 123 -10.12 -16.54 11.84
C HIS A 123 -9.58 -17.88 12.37
N ASP A 124 -9.83 -18.99 11.70
CA ASP A 124 -9.28 -20.30 12.09
C ASP A 124 -7.77 -20.33 11.80
N GLY A 125 -7.35 -19.83 10.64
CA GLY A 125 -5.93 -19.68 10.32
C GLY A 125 -5.21 -18.71 11.26
N LEU A 126 -5.86 -17.61 11.64
CA LEU A 126 -5.33 -16.67 12.63
C LEU A 126 -5.18 -17.30 14.02
N TYR A 127 -6.17 -18.10 14.44
CA TYR A 127 -6.12 -18.85 15.72
C TYR A 127 -4.91 -19.81 15.76
N GLU A 128 -4.71 -20.56 14.65
CA GLU A 128 -3.62 -21.55 14.57
C GLU A 128 -2.23 -20.90 14.49
N ARG A 129 -2.08 -19.78 13.82
CA ARG A 129 -0.75 -19.20 13.49
C ARG A 129 -0.40 -17.95 14.29
N GLY A 130 -1.40 -17.24 14.77
CA GLY A 130 -1.24 -15.97 15.45
C GLY A 130 -0.72 -14.83 14.57
N ILE A 131 -0.76 -13.65 15.11
CA ILE A 131 -0.37 -12.40 14.41
C ILE A 131 1.13 -12.37 14.02
N LEU A 132 1.99 -13.11 14.74
CA LEU A 132 3.43 -13.14 14.47
C LEU A 132 3.77 -13.84 13.15
N SER A 133 2.84 -14.54 12.53
CA SER A 133 2.98 -15.05 11.17
C SER A 133 2.83 -13.96 10.10
N ALA A 134 2.63 -12.68 10.49
CA ALA A 134 2.51 -11.54 9.60
C ALA A 134 1.47 -11.72 8.47
N GLY A 135 0.33 -12.33 8.80
CA GLY A 135 -0.73 -12.60 7.84
C GLY A 135 -0.59 -13.92 7.08
N ILE A 136 0.59 -14.55 7.10
CA ILE A 136 0.80 -15.80 6.37
C ILE A 136 -0.11 -16.91 6.91
N GLY A 137 -0.97 -17.42 6.01
CA GLY A 137 -1.91 -18.48 6.30
C GLY A 137 -3.25 -18.07 6.90
N TRP A 138 -3.53 -16.77 7.01
CA TRP A 138 -4.83 -16.27 7.49
C TRP A 138 -5.30 -14.96 6.83
N GLN A 139 -4.45 -14.24 6.12
CA GLN A 139 -4.91 -13.20 5.20
C GLN A 139 -5.34 -13.84 3.87
N VAL A 140 -6.54 -13.56 3.43
CA VAL A 140 -7.10 -14.14 2.20
C VAL A 140 -7.50 -13.01 1.26
N PRO A 141 -6.76 -12.77 0.17
CA PRO A 141 -7.15 -11.80 -0.84
C PRO A 141 -8.53 -12.13 -1.42
N ARG A 142 -9.34 -11.11 -1.64
CA ARG A 142 -10.70 -11.23 -2.14
C ARG A 142 -10.97 -10.19 -3.23
N MET A 143 -11.89 -10.49 -4.10
CA MET A 143 -12.50 -9.49 -4.98
C MET A 143 -13.17 -8.39 -4.15
N PRO A 144 -13.13 -7.12 -4.59
CA PRO A 144 -13.78 -6.02 -3.89
C PRO A 144 -15.26 -6.31 -3.58
N GLY A 145 -15.62 -6.20 -2.31
CA GLY A 145 -16.96 -6.50 -1.79
C GLY A 145 -17.17 -7.93 -1.33
N LEU A 146 -16.17 -8.83 -1.46
CA LEU A 146 -16.22 -10.21 -0.98
C LEU A 146 -15.33 -10.47 0.25
N GLY A 147 -14.69 -9.44 0.78
CA GLY A 147 -13.85 -9.48 1.98
C GLY A 147 -14.44 -8.65 3.13
N ASP A 148 -13.57 -8.21 4.01
CA ASP A 148 -13.92 -7.51 5.26
C ASP A 148 -13.89 -5.97 5.12
N ILE A 149 -13.74 -5.44 3.90
CA ILE A 149 -13.69 -3.99 3.66
C ILE A 149 -15.10 -3.45 3.40
N ASP A 150 -15.52 -2.47 4.22
CA ASP A 150 -16.70 -1.67 3.92
C ASP A 150 -16.36 -0.61 2.86
N TRP A 151 -16.58 -0.97 1.60
CA TRP A 151 -16.28 -0.12 0.45
C TRP A 151 -17.10 1.17 0.43
N SER A 152 -18.29 1.18 1.03
CA SER A 152 -19.09 2.39 1.12
C SER A 152 -18.41 3.45 1.99
N ARG A 153 -17.78 3.02 3.09
CA ARG A 153 -16.99 3.89 3.96
C ARG A 153 -15.67 4.33 3.31
N ILE A 154 -15.00 3.42 2.58
CA ILE A 154 -13.78 3.76 1.85
C ILE A 154 -14.08 4.86 0.82
N PHE A 155 -15.05 4.67 -0.07
CA PHE A 155 -15.39 5.66 -1.09
C PHE A 155 -15.92 6.97 -0.49
N SER A 156 -16.71 6.91 0.57
CA SER A 156 -17.15 8.10 1.29
C SER A 156 -15.98 8.86 1.90
N GLY A 157 -14.98 8.14 2.42
CA GLY A 157 -13.75 8.73 2.95
C GLY A 157 -12.92 9.42 1.86
N LEU A 158 -12.67 8.73 0.76
CA LEU A 158 -11.94 9.26 -0.40
C LEU A 158 -12.61 10.50 -0.97
N TYR A 159 -13.95 10.47 -1.16
CA TYR A 159 -14.71 11.62 -1.61
C TYR A 159 -14.55 12.83 -0.69
N ARG A 160 -14.66 12.65 0.65
CA ARG A 160 -14.47 13.73 1.62
C ARG A 160 -13.05 14.27 1.65
N ALA A 161 -12.06 13.43 1.32
CA ALA A 161 -10.66 13.83 1.19
C ALA A 161 -10.37 14.58 -0.13
N GLY A 162 -11.36 14.69 -1.03
CA GLY A 162 -11.22 15.34 -2.34
C GLY A 162 -10.48 14.49 -3.37
N TYR A 163 -10.44 13.16 -3.18
CA TYR A 163 -9.80 12.27 -4.13
C TYR A 163 -10.63 12.15 -5.41
N ASP A 164 -10.01 12.40 -6.54
CA ASP A 164 -10.60 12.32 -7.90
C ASP A 164 -9.74 11.50 -8.87
N GLY A 165 -8.75 10.79 -8.35
CA GLY A 165 -7.83 9.97 -9.12
C GLY A 165 -8.40 8.60 -9.52
N PRO A 166 -7.58 7.77 -10.19
CA PRO A 166 -7.99 6.45 -10.65
C PRO A 166 -8.18 5.46 -9.49
N VAL A 167 -9.21 4.60 -9.63
CA VAL A 167 -9.43 3.43 -8.78
C VAL A 167 -9.34 2.20 -9.66
N ILE A 168 -8.34 1.37 -9.44
CA ILE A 168 -8.07 0.17 -10.25
C ILE A 168 -8.34 -1.08 -9.42
N ILE A 169 -9.09 -2.02 -9.99
CA ILE A 169 -9.31 -3.33 -9.38
C ILE A 169 -8.00 -4.12 -9.47
N GLU A 170 -7.49 -4.53 -8.31
CA GLU A 170 -6.39 -5.48 -8.22
C GLU A 170 -6.94 -6.83 -7.80
N HIS A 171 -6.83 -7.81 -8.69
CA HIS A 171 -7.42 -9.12 -8.49
C HIS A 171 -6.37 -10.14 -8.04
N GLU A 172 -6.51 -10.64 -6.80
CA GLU A 172 -5.71 -11.74 -6.24
C GLU A 172 -6.60 -12.81 -5.58
N ASP A 173 -7.91 -12.82 -5.85
CA ASP A 173 -8.83 -13.82 -5.29
C ASP A 173 -8.71 -15.14 -6.05
N ARG A 174 -8.11 -16.15 -5.42
CA ARG A 174 -7.88 -17.46 -6.01
C ARG A 174 -9.14 -18.21 -6.41
N ARG A 175 -10.32 -17.80 -5.92
CA ARG A 175 -11.60 -18.42 -6.35
C ARG A 175 -11.93 -18.12 -7.80
N PHE A 176 -11.38 -17.04 -8.35
CA PHE A 176 -11.59 -16.61 -9.73
C PHE A 176 -10.35 -16.79 -10.59
N GLU A 177 -9.30 -17.41 -10.06
CA GLU A 177 -8.07 -17.68 -10.79
C GLU A 177 -8.33 -18.69 -11.90
N GLY A 178 -7.99 -18.31 -13.15
CA GLY A 178 -8.21 -19.18 -14.33
C GLY A 178 -9.65 -19.26 -14.83
N THR A 179 -10.53 -18.37 -14.39
CA THR A 179 -11.89 -18.22 -14.90
C THR A 179 -12.02 -16.92 -15.69
N ASP A 180 -13.01 -16.89 -16.61
CA ASP A 180 -13.39 -15.67 -17.35
C ASP A 180 -14.57 -14.94 -16.70
N GLU A 181 -14.91 -15.27 -15.43
CA GLU A 181 -16.04 -14.73 -14.69
C GLU A 181 -15.67 -13.51 -13.83
#